data_ea8b1a0172ee36e9d0544d1e964d8b76
#
_entry.id   ea8b1a0172ee36e9d0544d1e964d8b76
#
_cell.length_a   1.000
_cell.length_b   1.000
_cell.length_c   1.000
_cell.angle_alpha   90.00
_cell.angle_beta   90.00
_cell.angle_gamma   90.00
#
_symmetry.space_group_name_H-M   'P 1'
#
loop_
_entity.id
_entity.type
_entity.pdbx_description
1 polymer ?
#
loop_
_entity_poly.entity_id
_entity_poly.type
_entity_poly.pdbx_seq_one_letter_code
_entity_poly.pdbx_strand_id
1 'polypeptide(L)'
;MRVPSRPPPGRRAPDFASEQKLVEIRREAERRGEVKSPGIRPAGSPFPIASPETGYYGIPLLKPAPWTWEIPLYFFTGGTAGAAAVVGAIADYTGANRRLVRDARWIAAAGAVISPALLIADLGRPSRFLNMLRVFKLQSPMSVGAWTLVGFVSGASATGFAQFMQDRYGPSLPLRVIENAGQAVSLAFGLPFSNYTGVLIGATAIPVWNESINELPIHFGMSGLSSAVGMLELMGHRKSRALQWLGFGAAIFECMEELRIETHRLACLDPLRKGSSGAVVRVGGVLSGPVSLGLRVLSFLSKGEQARDLRKWAAMSAIAGSLITRIGWLRAGDVSARDWREPLGIPHSSK
;
A
#
# COMPACT_ATOMS: atom_id res chain seq x y z
N MET A 1 8.21 -63.59 -1.83
CA MET A 1 8.36 -62.39 -2.69
C MET A 1 8.27 -61.14 -1.80
N ARG A 2 9.37 -60.44 -1.52
CA ARG A 2 9.37 -59.16 -0.75
C ARG A 2 9.12 -58.05 -1.74
N VAL A 3 8.04 -57.30 -1.56
CA VAL A 3 7.77 -56.06 -2.29
C VAL A 3 8.84 -55.06 -1.87
N PRO A 4 9.58 -54.42 -2.79
CA PRO A 4 10.56 -53.41 -2.43
C PRO A 4 9.84 -52.20 -1.83
N SER A 5 10.24 -51.82 -0.62
CA SER A 5 9.74 -50.63 0.07
C SER A 5 10.03 -49.37 -0.76
N ARG A 6 8.98 -48.63 -1.04
CA ARG A 6 9.04 -47.33 -1.72
C ARG A 6 9.98 -46.37 -0.92
N PRO A 7 10.99 -45.80 -1.54
CA PRO A 7 11.84 -44.81 -0.81
C PRO A 7 11.01 -43.63 -0.36
N PRO A 8 11.35 -43.03 0.81
CA PRO A 8 10.61 -41.88 1.34
C PRO A 8 10.66 -40.70 0.37
N PRO A 9 9.57 -39.90 0.27
CA PRO A 9 9.52 -38.77 -0.59
C PRO A 9 10.56 -37.71 -0.09
N GLY A 10 11.62 -37.51 -0.86
CA GLY A 10 12.69 -36.55 -0.53
C GLY A 10 14.10 -37.00 -0.94
N ARG A 11 14.31 -38.25 -1.30
CA ARG A 11 15.59 -38.79 -1.78
C ARG A 11 15.53 -39.30 -3.22
N ARG A 12 14.89 -38.60 -4.12
CA ARG A 12 15.18 -38.79 -5.54
C ARG A 12 16.45 -38.02 -5.84
N ALA A 13 17.52 -38.73 -6.18
CA ALA A 13 18.65 -38.12 -6.87
C ALA A 13 18.10 -37.30 -8.04
N PRO A 14 18.64 -36.10 -8.32
CA PRO A 14 18.20 -35.31 -9.45
C PRO A 14 18.29 -36.20 -10.69
N ASP A 15 17.14 -36.38 -11.36
CA ASP A 15 17.07 -37.16 -12.59
C ASP A 15 17.63 -36.26 -13.70
N PHE A 16 18.96 -36.31 -13.84
CA PHE A 16 19.69 -35.54 -14.85
C PHE A 16 19.15 -35.74 -16.25
N ALA A 17 18.58 -36.91 -16.53
CA ALA A 17 17.98 -37.22 -17.82
C ALA A 17 16.67 -36.42 -18.02
N SER A 18 15.86 -36.26 -16.98
CA SER A 18 14.64 -35.45 -17.09
C SER A 18 14.93 -33.94 -17.14
N GLU A 19 15.96 -33.47 -16.45
CA GLU A 19 16.39 -32.06 -16.55
C GLU A 19 16.96 -31.72 -17.93
N GLN A 20 17.78 -32.61 -18.51
CA GLN A 20 18.26 -32.45 -19.88
C GLN A 20 17.12 -32.42 -20.89
N LYS A 21 16.14 -33.29 -20.74
CA LYS A 21 14.97 -33.32 -21.61
C LYS A 21 14.12 -32.05 -21.48
N LEU A 22 13.97 -31.49 -20.29
CA LEU A 22 13.29 -30.20 -20.09
C LEU A 22 14.05 -29.04 -20.74
N VAL A 23 15.38 -29.04 -20.69
CA VAL A 23 16.20 -28.04 -21.38
C VAL A 23 16.09 -28.15 -22.91
N GLU A 24 16.01 -29.35 -23.44
CA GLU A 24 15.80 -29.60 -24.89
C GLU A 24 14.42 -29.15 -25.35
N ILE A 25 13.36 -29.48 -24.62
CA ILE A 25 11.99 -29.05 -24.89
C ILE A 25 11.91 -27.50 -24.87
N ARG A 26 12.59 -26.87 -23.93
CA ARG A 26 12.64 -25.42 -23.84
C ARG A 26 13.34 -24.79 -25.02
N ARG A 27 14.52 -25.29 -25.41
CA ARG A 27 15.27 -24.81 -26.59
C ARG A 27 14.47 -24.98 -27.88
N GLU A 28 13.67 -26.02 -27.96
CA GLU A 28 12.81 -26.26 -29.10
C GLU A 28 11.62 -25.29 -29.14
N ALA A 29 10.99 -24.99 -27.99
CA ALA A 29 9.94 -24.00 -27.85
C ALA A 29 10.47 -22.56 -28.14
N GLU A 30 11.70 -22.25 -27.73
CA GLU A 30 12.39 -21.01 -28.06
C GLU A 30 12.65 -20.88 -29.57
N ARG A 31 13.09 -21.93 -30.23
CA ARG A 31 13.29 -21.96 -31.69
C ARG A 31 11.98 -21.79 -32.47
N ARG A 32 10.87 -22.32 -31.95
CA ARG A 32 9.54 -22.18 -32.56
C ARG A 32 8.89 -20.82 -32.28
N GLY A 33 9.53 -19.96 -31.49
CA GLY A 33 8.98 -18.64 -31.13
C GLY A 33 7.76 -18.71 -30.20
N GLU A 34 7.49 -19.87 -29.59
CA GLU A 34 6.40 -20.05 -28.63
C GLU A 34 6.67 -19.36 -27.29
N VAL A 35 7.94 -19.11 -26.99
CA VAL A 35 8.41 -18.37 -25.81
C VAL A 35 8.81 -16.96 -26.22
N LYS A 36 7.87 -16.03 -26.25
CA LYS A 36 8.10 -14.64 -26.64
C LYS A 36 8.69 -13.74 -25.53
N SER A 37 8.87 -14.26 -24.35
CA SER A 37 9.50 -13.56 -23.22
C SER A 37 10.86 -14.19 -22.97
N PRO A 38 11.88 -13.45 -22.52
CA PRO A 38 13.00 -14.07 -21.83
C PRO A 38 12.36 -14.83 -20.67
N GLY A 39 12.00 -16.08 -21.01
CA GLY A 39 11.27 -16.97 -20.13
C GLY A 39 11.91 -16.94 -18.77
N ILE A 40 11.26 -17.44 -17.77
CA ILE A 40 11.87 -17.70 -16.47
C ILE A 40 13.35 -17.98 -16.74
N ARG A 41 14.18 -16.92 -16.70
CA ARG A 41 15.61 -17.15 -16.60
C ARG A 41 15.69 -18.07 -15.40
N PRO A 42 16.35 -19.24 -15.46
CA PRO A 42 16.92 -19.76 -14.25
C PRO A 42 17.73 -18.57 -13.79
N ALA A 43 17.18 -17.83 -12.86
CA ALA A 43 17.90 -16.77 -12.23
C ALA A 43 19.10 -17.51 -11.70
N GLY A 44 20.23 -17.31 -12.36
CA GLY A 44 21.47 -17.66 -11.75
C GLY A 44 21.30 -17.07 -10.39
N SER A 45 21.02 -17.97 -9.46
CA SER A 45 20.35 -17.64 -8.21
C SER A 45 20.96 -16.35 -7.69
N PRO A 46 20.25 -15.25 -7.50
CA PRO A 46 20.78 -14.10 -6.78
C PRO A 46 21.14 -14.48 -5.34
N PHE A 47 20.94 -15.75 -4.99
CA PHE A 47 21.20 -16.34 -3.71
C PHE A 47 22.57 -17.01 -3.72
N PRO A 48 23.31 -16.92 -2.62
CA PRO A 48 24.60 -17.60 -2.47
C PRO A 48 24.40 -19.10 -2.71
N ILE A 49 25.44 -19.74 -3.26
CA ILE A 49 25.48 -21.19 -3.44
C ILE A 49 25.17 -21.85 -2.10
N ALA A 50 24.28 -22.84 -2.10
CA ALA A 50 23.90 -23.59 -0.92
C ALA A 50 25.15 -24.11 -0.20
N SER A 51 25.30 -23.77 1.08
CA SER A 51 26.41 -24.18 1.94
C SER A 51 25.87 -24.65 3.28
N PRO A 52 26.44 -25.70 3.88
CA PRO A 52 26.04 -26.16 5.22
C PRO A 52 26.20 -25.07 6.31
N GLU A 53 27.07 -24.11 6.08
CA GLU A 53 27.41 -23.04 7.04
C GLU A 53 26.35 -21.92 7.04
N THR A 54 25.48 -21.85 6.03
CA THR A 54 24.52 -20.75 5.85
C THR A 54 23.07 -21.17 6.19
N GLY A 55 22.86 -22.10 7.08
CA GLY A 55 21.51 -22.54 7.49
C GLY A 55 20.78 -23.26 6.36
N TYR A 56 19.53 -22.90 6.03
CA TYR A 56 18.76 -23.58 4.97
C TYR A 56 19.42 -23.40 3.59
N TYR A 57 20.68 -23.82 3.50
CA TYR A 57 21.57 -23.73 2.32
C TYR A 57 21.71 -22.31 1.76
N GLY A 58 21.57 -21.28 2.60
CA GLY A 58 21.66 -19.87 2.17
C GLY A 58 20.51 -19.40 1.27
N ILE A 59 19.47 -20.19 1.13
CA ILE A 59 18.28 -19.85 0.34
C ILE A 59 17.25 -19.20 1.24
N PRO A 60 16.70 -18.01 0.90
CA PRO A 60 15.61 -17.41 1.66
C PRO A 60 14.41 -18.34 1.69
N LEU A 61 13.79 -18.49 2.86
CA LEU A 61 12.57 -19.28 3.03
C LEU A 61 11.36 -18.62 2.38
N LEU A 62 11.38 -17.31 2.31
CA LEU A 62 10.29 -16.51 1.77
C LEU A 62 10.70 -15.89 0.44
N LYS A 63 9.76 -15.85 -0.48
CA LYS A 63 9.94 -15.16 -1.74
C LYS A 63 9.65 -13.66 -1.53
N PRO A 64 10.60 -12.76 -1.82
CA PRO A 64 10.32 -11.33 -1.83
C PRO A 64 9.16 -11.00 -2.77
N ALA A 65 8.34 -10.02 -2.40
CA ALA A 65 7.24 -9.57 -3.24
C ALA A 65 7.82 -8.94 -4.54
N PRO A 66 7.40 -9.38 -5.73
CA PRO A 66 7.93 -8.87 -7.00
C PRO A 66 7.32 -7.51 -7.39
N TRP A 67 7.03 -6.66 -6.41
CA TRP A 67 6.35 -5.39 -6.59
C TRP A 67 7.32 -4.30 -7.05
N THR A 68 6.90 -3.54 -8.05
CA THR A 68 7.65 -2.43 -8.62
C THR A 68 7.16 -1.09 -8.04
N TRP A 69 7.57 0.03 -8.61
CA TRP A 69 7.23 1.38 -8.13
C TRP A 69 5.73 1.70 -8.17
N GLU A 70 4.96 0.97 -8.96
CA GLU A 70 3.52 1.15 -9.10
C GLU A 70 2.78 0.83 -7.80
N ILE A 71 3.24 -0.17 -7.06
CA ILE A 71 2.56 -0.64 -5.85
C ILE A 71 2.63 0.36 -4.69
N PRO A 72 3.79 0.92 -4.29
CA PRO A 72 3.80 1.96 -3.26
C PRO A 72 3.00 3.20 -3.67
N LEU A 73 2.99 3.55 -4.96
CA LEU A 73 2.18 4.65 -5.47
C LEU A 73 0.68 4.32 -5.46
N TYR A 74 0.29 3.08 -5.78
CA TYR A 74 -1.07 2.57 -5.61
C TYR A 74 -1.51 2.63 -4.15
N PHE A 75 -0.66 2.21 -3.21
CA PHE A 75 -0.97 2.30 -1.77
C PHE A 75 -1.18 3.74 -1.31
N PHE A 76 -0.38 4.65 -1.83
CA PHE A 76 -0.51 6.07 -1.53
C PHE A 76 -1.79 6.67 -2.13
N THR A 77 -2.01 6.49 -3.43
CA THR A 77 -3.18 7.07 -4.13
C THR A 77 -4.49 6.48 -3.65
N GLY A 78 -4.52 5.16 -3.42
CA GLY A 78 -5.70 4.48 -2.90
C GLY A 78 -6.04 4.89 -1.47
N GLY A 79 -5.03 4.92 -0.58
CA GLY A 79 -5.21 5.36 0.79
C GLY A 79 -5.71 6.81 0.89
N THR A 80 -5.09 7.70 0.12
CA THR A 80 -5.46 9.12 0.04
C THR A 80 -6.87 9.32 -0.51
N ALA A 81 -7.22 8.61 -1.59
CA ALA A 81 -8.53 8.72 -2.22
C ALA A 81 -9.67 8.17 -1.34
N GLY A 82 -9.43 7.02 -0.69
CA GLY A 82 -10.37 6.45 0.27
C GLY A 82 -10.64 7.39 1.43
N ALA A 83 -9.57 7.94 2.03
CA ALA A 83 -9.69 8.92 3.11
C ALA A 83 -10.37 10.22 2.65
N ALA A 84 -10.07 10.72 1.43
CA ALA A 84 -10.74 11.90 0.88
C ALA A 84 -12.24 11.69 0.67
N ALA A 85 -12.66 10.50 0.22
CA ALA A 85 -14.08 10.15 0.09
C ALA A 85 -14.79 10.20 1.45
N VAL A 86 -14.15 9.66 2.50
CA VAL A 86 -14.70 9.70 3.87
C VAL A 86 -14.79 11.14 4.37
N VAL A 87 -13.73 11.93 4.23
CA VAL A 87 -13.73 13.35 4.65
C VAL A 87 -14.78 14.13 3.87
N GLY A 88 -14.89 13.92 2.56
CA GLY A 88 -15.87 14.60 1.70
C GLY A 88 -17.31 14.26 2.07
N ALA A 89 -17.59 12.99 2.33
CA ALA A 89 -18.94 12.54 2.73
C ALA A 89 -19.32 13.11 4.11
N ILE A 90 -18.44 13.04 5.11
CA ILE A 90 -18.68 13.61 6.43
C ILE A 90 -18.91 15.12 6.31
N ALA A 91 -18.07 15.82 5.53
CA ALA A 91 -18.19 17.25 5.30
C ALA A 91 -19.53 17.64 4.68
N ASP A 92 -20.02 16.83 3.74
CA ASP A 92 -21.34 17.05 3.09
C ASP A 92 -22.48 16.83 4.07
N TYR A 93 -22.50 15.71 4.81
CA TYR A 93 -23.52 15.39 5.79
C TYR A 93 -23.57 16.37 6.98
N THR A 94 -22.43 16.99 7.31
CA THR A 94 -22.35 18.02 8.38
C THR A 94 -22.59 19.44 7.87
N GLY A 95 -22.91 19.62 6.58
CA GLY A 95 -23.21 20.92 5.99
C GLY A 95 -21.99 21.82 5.85
N ALA A 96 -20.80 21.25 5.68
CA ALA A 96 -19.57 21.99 5.47
C ALA A 96 -19.55 22.74 4.11
N ASN A 97 -18.51 23.54 3.89
CA ASN A 97 -18.37 24.33 2.66
C ASN A 97 -18.41 23.43 1.41
N ARG A 98 -19.35 23.71 0.50
CA ARG A 98 -19.53 22.96 -0.76
C ARG A 98 -18.26 22.84 -1.61
N ARG A 99 -17.37 23.85 -1.58
CA ARG A 99 -16.08 23.76 -2.30
C ARG A 99 -15.20 22.66 -1.72
N LEU A 100 -15.14 22.52 -0.40
CA LEU A 100 -14.39 21.47 0.26
C LEU A 100 -14.93 20.08 -0.10
N VAL A 101 -16.24 19.91 -0.05
CA VAL A 101 -16.91 18.65 -0.44
C VAL A 101 -16.57 18.30 -1.89
N ARG A 102 -16.70 19.28 -2.80
CA ARG A 102 -16.40 19.11 -4.21
C ARG A 102 -14.94 18.70 -4.45
N ASP A 103 -14.00 19.36 -3.81
CA ASP A 103 -12.59 19.08 -3.99
C ASP A 103 -12.20 17.70 -3.39
N ALA A 104 -12.80 17.31 -2.26
CA ALA A 104 -12.64 15.97 -1.71
C ALA A 104 -13.17 14.88 -2.66
N ARG A 105 -14.30 15.09 -3.30
CA ARG A 105 -14.87 14.19 -4.32
C ARG A 105 -13.96 14.09 -5.54
N TRP A 106 -13.32 15.19 -5.96
CA TRP A 106 -12.35 15.16 -7.06
C TRP A 106 -11.09 14.38 -6.72
N ILE A 107 -10.57 14.50 -5.49
CA ILE A 107 -9.45 13.66 -5.03
C ILE A 107 -9.86 12.18 -5.06
N ALA A 108 -11.05 11.86 -4.54
CA ALA A 108 -11.56 10.49 -4.55
C ALA A 108 -11.75 9.94 -5.98
N ALA A 109 -12.35 10.73 -6.89
CA ALA A 109 -12.55 10.34 -8.28
C ALA A 109 -11.23 10.18 -9.05
N ALA A 110 -10.26 11.07 -8.85
CA ALA A 110 -8.94 10.94 -9.43
C ALA A 110 -8.24 9.64 -8.96
N GLY A 111 -8.29 9.35 -7.66
CA GLY A 111 -7.74 8.11 -7.11
C GLY A 111 -8.49 6.86 -7.57
N ALA A 112 -9.81 6.95 -7.82
CA ALA A 112 -10.60 5.86 -8.38
C ALA A 112 -10.16 5.48 -9.82
N VAL A 113 -9.56 6.41 -10.55
CA VAL A 113 -8.98 6.13 -11.87
C VAL A 113 -7.53 5.68 -11.76
N ILE A 114 -6.72 6.40 -10.97
CA ILE A 114 -5.27 6.18 -10.89
C ILE A 114 -4.94 4.86 -10.18
N SER A 115 -5.65 4.54 -9.08
CA SER A 115 -5.32 3.36 -8.28
C SER A 115 -5.49 2.04 -9.03
N PRO A 116 -6.61 1.75 -9.73
CA PRO A 116 -6.71 0.53 -10.52
C PRO A 116 -5.76 0.53 -11.72
N ALA A 117 -5.46 1.68 -12.32
CA ALA A 117 -4.49 1.76 -13.42
C ALA A 117 -3.09 1.33 -12.97
N LEU A 118 -2.63 1.79 -11.80
CA LEU A 118 -1.35 1.39 -11.21
C LEU A 118 -1.33 -0.12 -10.87
N LEU A 119 -2.41 -0.62 -10.25
CA LEU A 119 -2.52 -2.04 -9.91
C LEU A 119 -2.51 -2.92 -11.16
N ILE A 120 -3.21 -2.52 -12.23
CA ILE A 120 -3.25 -3.25 -13.49
C ILE A 120 -1.89 -3.21 -14.19
N ALA A 121 -1.17 -2.09 -14.12
CA ALA A 121 0.18 -1.96 -14.68
C ALA A 121 1.16 -2.95 -14.05
N ASP A 122 1.13 -3.12 -12.71
CA ASP A 122 1.98 -4.08 -11.98
C ASP A 122 1.68 -5.54 -12.33
N LEU A 123 0.45 -5.88 -12.73
CA LEU A 123 0.07 -7.25 -13.06
C LEU A 123 0.78 -7.83 -14.29
N GLY A 124 1.43 -7.01 -15.11
CA GLY A 124 2.09 -7.39 -16.37
C GLY A 124 1.14 -7.91 -17.47
N ARG A 125 0.01 -8.52 -17.11
CA ARG A 125 -1.07 -8.93 -18.02
C ARG A 125 -2.40 -8.38 -17.49
N PRO A 126 -2.93 -7.28 -18.08
CA PRO A 126 -4.15 -6.60 -17.61
C PRO A 126 -5.37 -7.50 -17.48
N SER A 127 -5.52 -8.50 -18.36
CA SER A 127 -6.62 -9.46 -18.31
C SER A 127 -6.70 -10.29 -17.01
N ARG A 128 -5.59 -10.42 -16.28
CA ARG A 128 -5.55 -11.12 -14.99
C ARG A 128 -6.33 -10.41 -13.90
N PHE A 129 -6.52 -9.09 -14.02
CA PHE A 129 -7.33 -8.32 -13.08
C PHE A 129 -8.76 -8.86 -13.00
N LEU A 130 -9.37 -9.20 -14.12
CA LEU A 130 -10.73 -9.75 -14.15
C LEU A 130 -10.84 -11.09 -13.44
N ASN A 131 -9.76 -11.89 -13.41
CA ASN A 131 -9.75 -13.16 -12.69
C ASN A 131 -9.87 -12.97 -11.17
N MET A 132 -9.41 -11.86 -10.61
CA MET A 132 -9.54 -11.53 -9.18
C MET A 132 -11.00 -11.30 -8.78
N LEU A 133 -11.86 -10.93 -9.73
CA LEU A 133 -13.27 -10.62 -9.52
C LEU A 133 -14.19 -11.82 -9.72
N ARG A 134 -13.68 -12.96 -10.18
CA ARG A 134 -14.50 -14.17 -10.45
C ARG A 134 -15.07 -14.82 -9.20
N VAL A 135 -14.35 -14.72 -8.09
CA VAL A 135 -14.72 -15.36 -6.83
C VAL A 135 -14.51 -14.41 -5.68
N PHE A 136 -15.53 -14.27 -4.83
CA PHE A 136 -15.42 -13.55 -3.58
C PHE A 136 -15.12 -14.53 -2.43
N LYS A 137 -13.96 -14.37 -1.78
CA LYS A 137 -13.54 -15.17 -0.63
C LYS A 137 -13.18 -14.25 0.54
N LEU A 138 -13.97 -14.31 1.61
CA LEU A 138 -13.72 -13.50 2.82
C LEU A 138 -12.38 -13.84 3.50
N GLN A 139 -11.91 -15.10 3.39
CA GLN A 139 -10.65 -15.54 3.97
C GLN A 139 -9.42 -15.08 3.17
N SER A 140 -9.61 -14.50 1.97
CA SER A 140 -8.53 -14.03 1.13
C SER A 140 -8.45 -12.50 1.18
N PRO A 141 -7.42 -11.91 1.82
CA PRO A 141 -7.23 -10.46 1.81
C PRO A 141 -7.22 -9.88 0.40
N MET A 142 -6.55 -10.53 -0.54
CA MET A 142 -6.52 -10.10 -1.94
C MET A 142 -7.91 -10.06 -2.58
N SER A 143 -8.77 -11.06 -2.31
CA SER A 143 -10.14 -11.07 -2.85
C SER A 143 -10.98 -9.95 -2.23
N VAL A 144 -10.93 -9.79 -0.91
CA VAL A 144 -11.64 -8.70 -0.22
C VAL A 144 -11.22 -7.34 -0.76
N GLY A 145 -9.90 -7.14 -0.98
CA GLY A 145 -9.40 -5.89 -1.50
C GLY A 145 -9.78 -5.59 -2.95
N ALA A 146 -9.78 -6.61 -3.82
CA ALA A 146 -10.21 -6.43 -5.19
C ALA A 146 -11.68 -5.97 -5.25
N TRP A 147 -12.55 -6.55 -4.42
CA TRP A 147 -13.97 -6.15 -4.34
C TRP A 147 -14.15 -4.80 -3.65
N THR A 148 -13.35 -4.48 -2.62
CA THR A 148 -13.33 -3.16 -1.98
C THR A 148 -12.90 -2.09 -2.99
N LEU A 149 -11.87 -2.35 -3.78
CA LEU A 149 -11.43 -1.46 -4.86
C LEU A 149 -12.56 -1.21 -5.86
N VAL A 150 -13.23 -2.27 -6.34
CA VAL A 150 -14.34 -2.12 -7.31
C VAL A 150 -15.49 -1.32 -6.72
N GLY A 151 -15.89 -1.61 -5.48
CA GLY A 151 -16.95 -0.85 -4.79
C GLY A 151 -16.57 0.62 -4.64
N PHE A 152 -15.35 0.92 -4.20
CA PHE A 152 -14.84 2.28 -4.09
C PHE A 152 -14.81 2.99 -5.44
N VAL A 153 -14.23 2.37 -6.46
CA VAL A 153 -14.13 2.92 -7.82
C VAL A 153 -15.50 3.24 -8.38
N SER A 154 -16.48 2.31 -8.23
CA SER A 154 -17.84 2.51 -8.71
C SER A 154 -18.51 3.71 -8.03
N GLY A 155 -18.44 3.79 -6.69
CA GLY A 155 -19.03 4.88 -5.92
C GLY A 155 -18.38 6.22 -6.21
N ALA A 156 -17.05 6.29 -6.14
CA ALA A 156 -16.31 7.54 -6.35
C ALA A 156 -16.41 8.05 -7.80
N SER A 157 -16.42 7.15 -8.79
CA SER A 157 -16.62 7.52 -10.19
C SER A 157 -18.03 8.01 -10.45
N ALA A 158 -19.06 7.36 -9.89
CA ALA A 158 -20.44 7.80 -10.02
C ALA A 158 -20.64 9.19 -9.40
N THR A 159 -20.10 9.42 -8.19
CA THR A 159 -20.15 10.73 -7.52
C THR A 159 -19.44 11.80 -8.32
N GLY A 160 -18.19 11.53 -8.79
CA GLY A 160 -17.42 12.47 -9.60
C GLY A 160 -18.08 12.78 -10.94
N PHE A 161 -18.65 11.78 -11.60
CA PHE A 161 -19.41 11.96 -12.84
C PHE A 161 -20.65 12.81 -12.65
N ALA A 162 -21.45 12.50 -11.62
CA ALA A 162 -22.66 13.27 -11.33
C ALA A 162 -22.32 14.74 -10.99
N GLN A 163 -21.27 14.96 -10.20
CA GLN A 163 -20.77 16.29 -9.90
C GLN A 163 -20.32 17.03 -11.15
N PHE A 164 -19.54 16.39 -12.03
CA PHE A 164 -19.10 16.97 -13.29
C PHE A 164 -20.28 17.39 -14.18
N MET A 165 -21.28 16.52 -14.31
CA MET A 165 -22.49 16.81 -15.09
C MET A 165 -23.28 17.97 -14.48
N GLN A 166 -23.42 18.03 -13.16
CA GLN A 166 -24.10 19.14 -12.48
C GLN A 166 -23.35 20.46 -12.64
N ASP A 167 -22.02 20.43 -12.57
CA ASP A 167 -21.18 21.62 -12.79
C ASP A 167 -21.30 22.15 -14.24
N ARG A 168 -21.54 21.26 -15.21
CA ARG A 168 -21.57 21.62 -16.64
C ARG A 168 -22.96 21.96 -17.16
N TYR A 169 -23.99 21.26 -16.72
CA TYR A 169 -25.36 21.34 -17.25
C TYR A 169 -26.39 21.80 -16.21
N GLY A 170 -25.99 22.01 -15.01
CA GLY A 170 -26.84 22.39 -13.89
C GLY A 170 -27.39 21.20 -13.10
N PRO A 171 -27.93 21.46 -11.90
CA PRO A 171 -28.45 20.44 -11.01
C PRO A 171 -29.75 19.83 -11.55
N SER A 172 -29.84 18.49 -11.56
CA SER A 172 -31.04 17.75 -11.89
C SER A 172 -31.31 16.68 -10.83
N LEU A 173 -32.56 16.26 -10.68
CA LEU A 173 -32.93 15.23 -9.69
C LEU A 173 -32.18 13.90 -9.93
N PRO A 174 -32.12 13.34 -11.14
CA PRO A 174 -31.39 12.09 -11.35
C PRO A 174 -29.89 12.21 -11.00
N LEU A 175 -29.25 13.32 -11.34
CA LEU A 175 -27.82 13.52 -11.00
C LEU A 175 -27.60 13.62 -9.49
N ARG A 176 -28.51 14.25 -8.75
CA ARG A 176 -28.45 14.28 -7.27
C ARG A 176 -28.61 12.89 -6.65
N VAL A 177 -29.50 12.07 -7.22
CA VAL A 177 -29.67 10.68 -6.75
C VAL A 177 -28.40 9.87 -6.99
N ILE A 178 -27.81 9.96 -8.18
CA ILE A 178 -26.54 9.29 -8.52
C ILE A 178 -25.42 9.78 -7.61
N GLU A 179 -25.32 11.09 -7.39
CA GLU A 179 -24.31 11.71 -6.51
C GLU A 179 -24.41 11.18 -5.08
N ASN A 180 -25.61 11.21 -4.49
CA ASN A 180 -25.84 10.75 -3.11
C ASN A 180 -25.61 9.24 -2.95
N ALA A 181 -26.11 8.45 -3.89
CA ALA A 181 -25.91 7.00 -3.89
C ALA A 181 -24.43 6.65 -4.06
N GLY A 182 -23.76 7.29 -5.03
CA GLY A 182 -22.33 7.12 -5.25
C GLY A 182 -21.50 7.53 -4.03
N GLN A 183 -21.85 8.65 -3.38
CA GLN A 183 -21.19 9.10 -2.16
C GLN A 183 -21.38 8.11 -1.00
N ALA A 184 -22.57 7.56 -0.81
CA ALA A 184 -22.80 6.55 0.22
C ALA A 184 -21.97 5.29 -0.03
N VAL A 185 -21.90 4.84 -1.28
CA VAL A 185 -21.07 3.69 -1.69
C VAL A 185 -19.58 4.03 -1.51
N SER A 186 -19.12 5.21 -1.96
CA SER A 186 -17.73 5.60 -1.81
C SER A 186 -17.31 5.80 -0.35
N LEU A 187 -18.21 6.21 0.55
CA LEU A 187 -17.97 6.26 1.98
C LEU A 187 -17.82 4.84 2.56
N ALA A 188 -18.77 3.94 2.24
CA ALA A 188 -18.78 2.57 2.76
C ALA A 188 -17.51 1.77 2.34
N PHE A 189 -17.06 1.97 1.11
CA PHE A 189 -15.86 1.29 0.59
C PHE A 189 -14.58 2.12 0.75
N GLY A 190 -14.64 3.44 0.86
CA GLY A 190 -13.50 4.32 1.03
C GLY A 190 -12.79 4.13 2.36
N LEU A 191 -13.55 3.93 3.44
CA LEU A 191 -12.97 3.65 4.76
C LEU A 191 -12.16 2.35 4.76
N PRO A 192 -12.68 1.18 4.39
CA PRO A 192 -11.85 -0.03 4.29
C PRO A 192 -10.75 0.12 3.24
N PHE A 193 -10.98 0.79 2.10
CA PHE A 193 -9.97 0.98 1.06
C PHE A 193 -8.76 1.78 1.54
N SER A 194 -8.96 2.79 2.40
CA SER A 194 -7.86 3.56 2.98
C SER A 194 -6.94 2.74 3.90
N ASN A 195 -7.47 1.70 4.55
CA ASN A 195 -6.76 0.83 5.49
C ASN A 195 -6.30 -0.49 4.84
N TYR A 196 -6.94 -0.90 3.75
CA TYR A 196 -6.82 -2.23 3.16
C TYR A 196 -5.39 -2.61 2.79
N THR A 197 -4.61 -1.67 2.27
CA THR A 197 -3.24 -1.97 1.84
C THR A 197 -2.34 -2.38 3.01
N GLY A 198 -2.61 -1.89 4.22
CA GLY A 198 -2.00 -2.38 5.46
C GLY A 198 -2.42 -3.81 5.80
N VAL A 199 -3.72 -4.13 5.64
CA VAL A 199 -4.23 -5.51 5.82
C VAL A 199 -3.55 -6.45 4.82
N LEU A 200 -3.43 -6.03 3.56
CA LEU A 200 -2.86 -6.85 2.49
C LEU A 200 -1.44 -7.29 2.80
N ILE A 201 -0.56 -6.38 3.20
CA ILE A 201 0.83 -6.70 3.50
C ILE A 201 0.97 -7.41 4.85
N GLY A 202 0.20 -7.01 5.87
CA GLY A 202 0.19 -7.64 7.19
C GLY A 202 -0.25 -9.11 7.17
N ALA A 203 -1.13 -9.49 6.24
CA ALA A 203 -1.60 -10.86 6.09
C ALA A 203 -0.63 -11.77 5.31
N THR A 204 0.59 -11.33 5.04
CA THR A 204 1.64 -12.14 4.41
C THR A 204 2.47 -12.88 5.45
N ALA A 205 3.29 -13.84 4.99
CA ALA A 205 4.24 -14.55 5.87
C ALA A 205 5.55 -13.78 6.08
N ILE A 206 5.69 -12.56 5.56
CA ILE A 206 6.91 -11.75 5.72
C ILE A 206 6.97 -11.21 7.16
N PRO A 207 8.01 -11.53 7.94
CA PRO A 207 8.01 -11.32 9.39
C PRO A 207 7.74 -9.88 9.82
N VAL A 208 8.41 -8.89 9.20
CA VAL A 208 8.24 -7.48 9.54
C VAL A 208 6.81 -6.97 9.32
N TRP A 209 6.11 -7.50 8.32
CA TRP A 209 4.72 -7.13 8.03
C TRP A 209 3.74 -7.90 8.90
N ASN A 210 3.98 -9.21 9.07
CA ASN A 210 3.10 -10.06 9.87
C ASN A 210 3.09 -9.67 11.34
N GLU A 211 4.25 -9.33 11.91
CA GLU A 211 4.36 -8.83 13.28
C GLU A 211 3.55 -7.54 13.48
N SER A 212 3.45 -6.72 12.46
CA SER A 212 2.72 -5.43 12.51
C SER A 212 1.29 -5.52 11.95
N ILE A 213 0.69 -6.72 11.86
CA ILE A 213 -0.62 -6.94 11.22
C ILE A 213 -1.75 -6.12 11.84
N ASN A 214 -1.71 -5.88 13.14
CA ASN A 214 -2.75 -5.14 13.85
C ASN A 214 -2.63 -3.62 13.66
N GLU A 215 -1.40 -3.13 13.53
CA GLU A 215 -1.10 -1.69 13.46
C GLU A 215 -1.08 -1.16 12.03
N LEU A 216 -0.59 -1.95 11.09
CA LEU A 216 -0.44 -1.55 9.69
C LEU A 216 -1.71 -0.99 9.05
N PRO A 217 -2.91 -1.58 9.26
CA PRO A 217 -4.14 -1.04 8.69
C PRO A 217 -4.45 0.36 9.20
N ILE A 218 -4.29 0.57 10.52
CA ILE A 218 -4.56 1.86 11.16
C ILE A 218 -3.50 2.88 10.73
N HIS A 219 -2.22 2.50 10.73
CA HIS A 219 -1.12 3.34 10.29
C HIS A 219 -1.33 3.82 8.83
N PHE A 220 -1.65 2.91 7.91
CA PHE A 220 -1.88 3.27 6.51
C PHE A 220 -3.15 4.10 6.32
N GLY A 221 -4.20 3.85 7.10
CA GLY A 221 -5.41 4.66 7.09
C GLY A 221 -5.16 6.08 7.58
N MET A 222 -4.45 6.25 8.70
CA MET A 222 -4.10 7.57 9.25
C MET A 222 -3.13 8.33 8.35
N SER A 223 -2.16 7.65 7.76
CA SER A 223 -1.27 8.19 6.75
C SER A 223 -2.04 8.64 5.49
N GLY A 224 -3.05 7.86 5.07
CA GLY A 224 -3.99 8.24 4.00
C GLY A 224 -4.80 9.48 4.35
N LEU A 225 -5.30 9.56 5.59
CA LEU A 225 -6.00 10.74 6.09
C LEU A 225 -5.09 11.97 6.12
N SER A 226 -3.84 11.81 6.59
CA SER A 226 -2.85 12.89 6.63
C SER A 226 -2.60 13.49 5.24
N SER A 227 -2.45 12.63 4.22
CA SER A 227 -2.25 13.08 2.84
C SER A 227 -3.52 13.65 2.21
N ALA A 228 -4.72 13.11 2.48
CA ALA A 228 -5.97 13.64 1.99
C ALA A 228 -6.25 15.05 2.55
N VAL A 229 -6.05 15.24 3.86
CA VAL A 229 -6.14 16.55 4.51
C VAL A 229 -5.11 17.51 3.92
N GLY A 230 -3.86 17.07 3.73
CA GLY A 230 -2.81 17.86 3.11
C GLY A 230 -3.18 18.32 1.70
N MET A 231 -3.73 17.44 0.85
CA MET A 231 -4.19 17.81 -0.49
C MET A 231 -5.31 18.85 -0.45
N LEU A 232 -6.30 18.69 0.43
CA LEU A 232 -7.38 19.66 0.60
C LEU A 232 -6.86 21.02 1.10
N GLU A 233 -5.89 21.03 2.01
CA GLU A 233 -5.24 22.26 2.47
C GLU A 233 -4.49 22.96 1.34
N LEU A 234 -3.81 22.22 0.45
CA LEU A 234 -3.14 22.77 -0.74
C LEU A 234 -4.13 23.30 -1.77
N MET A 235 -5.31 22.70 -1.92
CA MET A 235 -6.40 23.17 -2.78
C MET A 235 -7.10 24.43 -2.23
N GLY A 236 -6.64 24.97 -1.11
CA GLY A 236 -7.10 26.27 -0.60
C GLY A 236 -7.93 26.21 0.68
N HIS A 237 -8.22 25.00 1.22
CA HIS A 237 -9.06 24.83 2.42
C HIS A 237 -8.31 24.99 3.76
N ARG A 238 -7.17 25.70 3.75
CA ARG A 238 -6.32 25.92 4.94
C ARG A 238 -7.00 26.65 6.10
N LYS A 239 -8.15 27.31 5.85
CA LYS A 239 -8.93 27.98 6.90
C LYS A 239 -9.90 27.05 7.63
N SER A 240 -10.12 25.84 7.14
CA SER A 240 -11.04 24.87 7.76
C SER A 240 -10.48 24.38 9.10
N ARG A 241 -11.19 24.67 10.20
CA ARG A 241 -10.82 24.16 11.53
C ARG A 241 -10.87 22.63 11.60
N ALA A 242 -11.87 22.03 10.96
CA ALA A 242 -12.00 20.58 10.94
C ALA A 242 -10.79 19.90 10.30
N LEU A 243 -10.32 20.37 9.12
CA LEU A 243 -9.12 19.85 8.50
C LEU A 243 -7.87 20.05 9.36
N GLN A 244 -7.78 21.18 10.08
CA GLN A 244 -6.66 21.41 10.99
C GLN A 244 -6.60 20.38 12.11
N TRP A 245 -7.73 20.09 12.75
CA TRP A 245 -7.80 19.08 13.81
C TRP A 245 -7.58 17.67 13.28
N LEU A 246 -8.13 17.34 12.12
CA LEU A 246 -7.88 16.04 11.48
C LEU A 246 -6.39 15.88 11.13
N GLY A 247 -5.77 16.89 10.53
CA GLY A 247 -4.35 16.86 10.20
C GLY A 247 -3.44 16.86 11.43
N PHE A 248 -3.85 17.53 12.51
CA PHE A 248 -3.14 17.51 13.78
C PHE A 248 -3.21 16.13 14.44
N GLY A 249 -4.40 15.52 14.51
CA GLY A 249 -4.60 14.18 15.03
C GLY A 249 -3.84 13.12 14.23
N ALA A 250 -3.86 13.22 12.90
CA ALA A 250 -3.09 12.33 12.04
C ALA A 250 -1.57 12.46 12.28
N ALA A 251 -1.06 13.69 12.42
CA ALA A 251 0.37 13.91 12.70
C ALA A 251 0.80 13.41 14.09
N ILE A 252 -0.07 13.53 15.10
CA ILE A 252 0.19 12.92 16.42
C ILE A 252 0.28 11.40 16.29
N PHE A 253 -0.65 10.79 15.57
CA PHE A 253 -0.65 9.34 15.36
C PHE A 253 0.63 8.87 14.66
N GLU A 254 1.07 9.59 13.62
CA GLU A 254 2.33 9.30 12.93
C GLU A 254 3.55 9.41 13.87
N CYS A 255 3.56 10.40 14.78
CA CYS A 255 4.60 10.50 15.81
C CYS A 255 4.58 9.30 16.76
N MET A 256 3.39 8.83 17.15
CA MET A 256 3.26 7.66 18.04
C MET A 256 3.76 6.38 17.35
N GLU A 257 3.43 6.21 16.06
CA GLU A 257 3.91 5.07 15.27
C GLU A 257 5.44 5.08 15.10
N GLU A 258 6.01 6.25 14.79
CA GLU A 258 7.47 6.39 14.70
C GLU A 258 8.14 6.04 16.03
N LEU A 259 7.61 6.56 17.15
CA LEU A 259 8.11 6.22 18.49
C LEU A 259 7.96 4.72 18.79
N ARG A 260 6.84 4.12 18.40
CA ARG A 260 6.62 2.67 18.55
C ARG A 260 7.66 1.87 17.78
N ILE A 261 7.89 2.20 16.50
CA ILE A 261 8.89 1.52 15.67
C ILE A 261 10.29 1.63 16.30
N GLU A 262 10.67 2.79 16.82
CA GLU A 262 11.99 3.00 17.43
C GLU A 262 12.13 2.31 18.80
N THR A 263 11.07 2.17 19.57
CA THR A 263 11.09 1.58 20.93
C THR A 263 10.91 0.07 20.96
N HIS A 264 10.16 -0.51 20.01
CA HIS A 264 9.98 -1.95 19.91
C HIS A 264 11.27 -2.64 19.42
N ARG A 265 11.91 -3.41 20.31
CA ARG A 265 13.22 -4.05 20.04
C ARG A 265 13.11 -5.49 19.52
N LEU A 266 12.04 -5.84 18.84
CA LEU A 266 11.94 -7.14 18.19
C LEU A 266 12.88 -7.20 16.99
N ALA A 267 13.61 -8.28 16.83
CA ALA A 267 14.59 -8.46 15.76
C ALA A 267 13.94 -8.40 14.37
N CYS A 268 12.73 -8.96 14.23
CA CYS A 268 11.96 -8.94 12.99
C CYS A 268 11.58 -7.51 12.52
N LEU A 269 11.62 -6.50 13.41
CA LEU A 269 11.38 -5.10 13.08
C LEU A 269 12.67 -4.33 12.74
N ASP A 270 13.85 -4.96 12.82
CA ASP A 270 15.13 -4.34 12.47
C ASP A 270 15.16 -3.73 11.06
N PRO A 271 14.54 -4.31 10.02
CA PRO A 271 14.47 -3.68 8.70
C PRO A 271 13.76 -2.32 8.66
N LEU A 272 12.90 -2.01 9.66
CA LEU A 272 12.26 -0.69 9.80
C LEU A 272 13.17 0.35 10.46
N ARG A 273 14.21 -0.09 11.18
CA ARG A 273 15.10 0.77 11.97
C ARG A 273 16.51 0.86 11.42
N LYS A 274 17.01 -0.22 10.82
CA LYS A 274 18.40 -0.36 10.39
C LYS A 274 18.55 -0.38 8.87
N GLY A 275 19.73 -0.07 8.39
CA GLY A 275 20.05 -0.10 6.96
C GLY A 275 19.32 0.96 6.13
N SER A 276 19.33 0.75 4.81
CA SER A 276 18.71 1.68 3.86
C SER A 276 17.18 1.72 3.96
N SER A 277 16.53 0.59 4.25
CA SER A 277 15.07 0.54 4.45
C SER A 277 14.65 1.33 5.68
N GLY A 278 15.35 1.15 6.82
CA GLY A 278 15.10 1.90 8.03
C GLY A 278 15.31 3.41 7.86
N ALA A 279 16.33 3.82 7.09
CA ALA A 279 16.53 5.24 6.78
C ALA A 279 15.33 5.83 6.02
N VAL A 280 14.78 5.10 5.04
CA VAL A 280 13.60 5.55 4.27
C VAL A 280 12.35 5.63 5.16
N VAL A 281 12.11 4.61 6.02
CA VAL A 281 10.99 4.62 6.98
C VAL A 281 11.10 5.83 7.90
N ARG A 282 12.29 6.07 8.49
CA ARG A 282 12.52 7.20 9.38
C ARG A 282 12.32 8.55 8.69
N VAL A 283 12.81 8.73 7.47
CA VAL A 283 12.56 9.97 6.70
C VAL A 283 11.06 10.17 6.48
N GLY A 284 10.35 9.12 6.09
CA GLY A 284 8.90 9.17 5.91
C GLY A 284 8.17 9.54 7.20
N GLY A 285 8.46 8.82 8.30
CA GLY A 285 7.86 9.04 9.62
C GLY A 285 8.16 10.45 10.17
N VAL A 286 9.40 10.92 10.07
CA VAL A 286 9.78 12.28 10.51
C VAL A 286 9.02 13.35 9.72
N LEU A 287 8.85 13.19 8.42
CA LEU A 287 8.11 14.15 7.60
C LEU A 287 6.60 14.14 7.89
N SER A 288 5.97 12.95 8.01
CA SER A 288 4.53 12.85 8.27
C SER A 288 4.17 13.15 9.72
N GLY A 289 5.03 12.80 10.68
CA GLY A 289 4.85 12.99 12.11
C GLY A 289 5.46 14.32 12.61
N PRO A 290 6.69 14.31 13.19
CA PRO A 290 7.25 15.44 13.92
C PRO A 290 7.32 16.74 13.11
N VAL A 291 7.72 16.70 11.85
CA VAL A 291 7.83 17.90 11.01
C VAL A 291 6.44 18.48 10.71
N SER A 292 5.51 17.63 10.26
CA SER A 292 4.13 18.06 10.00
C SER A 292 3.47 18.59 11.27
N LEU A 293 3.64 17.90 12.41
CA LEU A 293 3.09 18.30 13.71
C LEU A 293 3.66 19.65 14.17
N GLY A 294 4.99 19.80 14.14
CA GLY A 294 5.66 21.05 14.55
C GLY A 294 5.22 22.24 13.73
N LEU A 295 5.14 22.09 12.39
CA LEU A 295 4.63 23.12 11.50
C LEU A 295 3.16 23.47 11.77
N ARG A 296 2.31 22.49 12.10
CA ARG A 296 0.92 22.71 12.50
C ARG A 296 0.82 23.46 13.83
N VAL A 297 1.60 23.06 14.84
CA VAL A 297 1.67 23.78 16.14
C VAL A 297 2.11 25.23 15.92
N LEU A 298 3.20 25.45 15.19
CA LEU A 298 3.66 26.81 14.88
C LEU A 298 2.60 27.63 14.14
N SER A 299 1.81 26.98 13.25
CA SER A 299 0.71 27.66 12.56
C SER A 299 -0.41 28.13 13.47
N PHE A 300 -0.65 27.44 14.62
CA PHE A 300 -1.61 27.89 15.63
C PHE A 300 -1.11 29.11 16.41
N LEU A 301 0.20 29.21 16.59
CA LEU A 301 0.83 30.34 17.30
C LEU A 301 1.06 31.57 16.40
N SER A 302 1.05 31.38 15.08
CA SER A 302 1.28 32.41 14.08
C SER A 302 -0.03 33.03 13.57
N LYS A 303 0.06 34.23 12.98
CA LYS A 303 -1.10 34.93 12.44
C LYS A 303 -0.89 35.30 10.94
N GLY A 304 -1.99 35.54 10.25
CA GLY A 304 -1.98 36.08 8.90
C GLY A 304 -1.39 35.14 7.85
N GLU A 305 -0.47 35.65 7.04
CA GLU A 305 0.18 34.91 5.95
C GLU A 305 1.12 33.83 6.46
N GLN A 306 1.88 34.13 7.49
CA GLN A 306 2.82 33.19 8.09
C GLN A 306 2.10 31.87 8.54
N ALA A 307 0.95 31.98 9.19
CA ALA A 307 0.17 30.82 9.58
C ALA A 307 -0.30 29.99 8.37
N ARG A 308 -0.62 30.66 7.25
CA ARG A 308 -1.03 29.99 6.00
C ARG A 308 0.12 29.26 5.33
N ASP A 309 1.31 29.83 5.34
CA ASP A 309 2.50 29.23 4.76
C ASP A 309 2.98 28.05 5.59
N LEU A 310 2.98 28.14 6.91
CA LEU A 310 3.29 27.03 7.79
C LEU A 310 2.37 25.84 7.55
N ARG A 311 1.06 26.06 7.35
CA ARG A 311 0.12 24.99 6.99
C ARG A 311 0.38 24.39 5.60
N LYS A 312 0.78 25.23 4.64
CA LYS A 312 1.19 24.75 3.32
C LYS A 312 2.38 23.79 3.44
N TRP A 313 3.39 24.17 4.20
CA TRP A 313 4.56 23.33 4.42
C TRP A 313 4.22 22.06 5.23
N ALA A 314 3.36 22.16 6.23
CA ALA A 314 2.86 21.01 6.98
C ALA A 314 2.11 20.01 6.06
N ALA A 315 1.27 20.53 5.16
CA ALA A 315 0.55 19.72 4.18
C ALA A 315 1.51 19.02 3.19
N MET A 316 2.50 19.74 2.66
CA MET A 316 3.52 19.17 1.77
C MET A 316 4.36 18.11 2.47
N SER A 317 4.77 18.37 3.71
CA SER A 317 5.51 17.41 4.54
C SER A 317 4.69 16.14 4.80
N ALA A 318 3.41 16.29 5.15
CA ALA A 318 2.51 15.16 5.39
C ALA A 318 2.31 14.28 4.14
N ILE A 319 2.11 14.88 2.97
CA ILE A 319 1.95 14.18 1.69
C ILE A 319 3.24 13.43 1.32
N ALA A 320 4.38 14.11 1.37
CA ALA A 320 5.68 13.51 1.06
C ALA A 320 6.02 12.39 2.05
N GLY A 321 5.83 12.63 3.34
CA GLY A 321 6.04 11.64 4.40
C GLY A 321 5.19 10.39 4.20
N SER A 322 3.89 10.56 3.93
CA SER A 322 2.96 9.46 3.67
C SER A 322 3.39 8.58 2.48
N LEU A 323 3.87 9.18 1.38
CA LEU A 323 4.38 8.42 0.23
C LEU A 323 5.69 7.68 0.58
N ILE A 324 6.63 8.37 1.22
CA ILE A 324 7.94 7.81 1.58
C ILE A 324 7.79 6.68 2.58
N THR A 325 6.88 6.80 3.55
CA THR A 325 6.56 5.74 4.53
C THR A 325 6.12 4.46 3.82
N ARG A 326 5.24 4.54 2.82
CA ARG A 326 4.79 3.36 2.06
C ARG A 326 5.93 2.70 1.29
N ILE A 327 6.80 3.50 0.66
CA ILE A 327 8.02 3.00 0.02
C ILE A 327 8.93 2.32 1.06
N GLY A 328 9.07 2.91 2.24
CA GLY A 328 9.89 2.38 3.33
C GLY A 328 9.39 1.02 3.83
N TRP A 329 8.09 0.89 4.10
CA TRP A 329 7.49 -0.36 4.54
C TRP A 329 7.63 -1.48 3.51
N LEU A 330 7.46 -1.20 2.22
CA LEU A 330 7.66 -2.20 1.17
C LEU A 330 9.12 -2.63 1.06
N ARG A 331 10.06 -1.69 1.14
CA ARG A 331 11.50 -2.01 1.16
C ARG A 331 11.90 -2.82 2.39
N ALA A 332 11.35 -2.49 3.56
CA ALA A 332 11.60 -3.24 4.79
C ALA A 332 11.11 -4.70 4.65
N GLY A 333 9.95 -4.90 4.02
CA GLY A 333 9.44 -6.24 3.72
C GLY A 333 10.33 -7.02 2.75
N ASP A 334 10.87 -6.37 1.72
CA ASP A 334 11.82 -7.01 0.80
C ASP A 334 13.10 -7.44 1.52
N VAL A 335 13.63 -6.62 2.42
CA VAL A 335 14.79 -6.95 3.27
C VAL A 335 14.47 -8.11 4.21
N SER A 336 13.33 -8.06 4.92
CA SER A 336 12.89 -9.10 5.85
C SER A 336 12.64 -10.44 5.15
N ALA A 337 12.07 -10.43 3.94
CA ALA A 337 11.81 -11.64 3.17
C ALA A 337 13.11 -12.35 2.71
N ARG A 338 14.20 -11.63 2.57
CA ARG A 338 15.52 -12.18 2.18
C ARG A 338 16.31 -12.73 3.35
N ASP A 339 15.97 -12.36 4.58
CA ASP A 339 16.62 -12.91 5.77
C ASP A 339 15.99 -14.25 6.17
N TRP A 340 16.71 -15.34 5.91
CA TRP A 340 16.26 -16.69 6.22
C TRP A 340 16.24 -16.99 7.73
N ARG A 341 16.90 -16.18 8.56
CA ARG A 341 17.01 -16.37 10.00
C ARG A 341 15.73 -15.93 10.73
N GLU A 342 15.13 -14.86 10.29
CA GLU A 342 13.94 -14.30 10.93
C GLU A 342 12.78 -15.30 10.98
N PRO A 343 12.39 -15.98 9.88
CA PRO A 343 11.30 -16.96 9.92
C PRO A 343 11.58 -18.17 10.79
N LEU A 344 12.86 -18.46 11.06
CA LEU A 344 13.30 -19.59 11.91
C LEU A 344 13.53 -19.18 13.37
N GLY A 345 13.34 -17.93 13.72
CA GLY A 345 13.61 -17.42 15.08
C GLY A 345 15.07 -17.49 15.49
N ILE A 346 16.01 -17.52 14.54
CA ILE A 346 17.44 -17.64 14.81
C ILE A 346 17.99 -16.23 15.08
N PRO A 347 18.62 -15.99 16.26
CA PRO A 347 19.16 -14.69 16.57
C PRO A 347 20.31 -14.32 15.63
N HIS A 348 20.36 -13.04 15.22
CA HIS A 348 21.50 -12.51 14.51
C HIS A 348 22.72 -12.53 15.44
N SER A 349 23.80 -13.20 15.05
CA SER A 349 25.05 -13.12 15.81
C SER A 349 25.47 -11.65 15.87
N SER A 350 25.53 -11.09 17.07
CA SER A 350 26.13 -9.78 17.31
C SER A 350 27.58 -9.81 16.84
N LYS A 351 27.87 -9.14 15.73
CA LYS A 351 29.25 -8.75 15.38
C LYS A 351 29.55 -7.43 16.05
#